data_22210db1fed68bf562849237ffbf0de0
#
_entry.id   22210db1fed68bf562849237ffbf0de0
#
_cell.length_a   1.000
_cell.length_b   1.000
_cell.length_c   1.000
_cell.angle_alpha   90.00
_cell.angle_beta   90.00
_cell.angle_gamma   90.00
#
_symmetry.space_group_name_H-M   'P 1'
#
loop_
_entity.id
_entity.type
_entity.pdbx_description
1 polymer ?
#
loop_
_entity_poly.entity_id
_entity_poly.type
_entity_poly.pdbx_seq_one_letter_code
_entity_poly.pdbx_strand_id
1 'polypeptide(L)'
;MPHDAPEHSHTGISPSGHPYRADQDAPLSYFQNMEIAMRELLSEKGIATEAEINAEIDRMDSRSPADGARLVARFWVDPAFRERVRADASAASREMGFDIGALRLIAVENTENVHNVIVCTLCSCYPRNLLGFPPDWYKQRAYRSRVVKTPRSVLREFGLDLPGDVQVRVHDSTADMRYIVIPARPTGTADLNETALAALVTRDSMIGVARAQSPA
;
A
#
# COMPACT_ATOMS: atom_id res chain seq x y z
N MET A 1 21.14 -7.95 -50.50
CA MET A 1 20.76 -6.62 -50.04
C MET A 1 19.92 -6.81 -48.78
N PRO A 2 20.41 -6.49 -47.59
CA PRO A 2 19.58 -6.55 -46.40
C PRO A 2 18.63 -5.35 -46.39
N HIS A 3 17.33 -5.61 -46.15
CA HIS A 3 16.33 -4.59 -45.91
C HIS A 3 16.54 -4.06 -44.48
N ASP A 4 17.07 -2.85 -44.37
CA ASP A 4 16.96 -2.03 -43.16
C ASP A 4 15.51 -1.62 -43.02
N ALA A 5 14.79 -2.27 -42.10
CA ALA A 5 13.54 -1.76 -41.59
C ALA A 5 13.86 -0.65 -40.56
N PRO A 6 13.19 0.52 -40.61
CA PRO A 6 13.47 1.58 -39.65
C PRO A 6 13.08 1.14 -38.23
N GLU A 7 14.02 1.21 -37.31
CA GLU A 7 13.76 1.08 -35.88
C GLU A 7 12.77 2.17 -35.45
N HIS A 8 11.53 1.79 -35.21
CA HIS A 8 10.55 2.67 -34.57
C HIS A 8 10.84 2.70 -33.07
N SER A 9 11.69 3.62 -32.63
CA SER A 9 11.85 3.89 -31.19
C SER A 9 10.60 4.62 -30.68
N HIS A 10 9.70 3.91 -30.05
CA HIS A 10 8.57 4.50 -29.35
C HIS A 10 9.03 5.06 -28.01
N THR A 11 9.65 6.25 -28.02
CA THR A 11 9.85 7.05 -26.82
C THR A 11 8.67 8.00 -26.69
N GLY A 12 7.67 7.62 -25.89
CA GLY A 12 6.48 8.43 -25.71
C GLY A 12 5.61 7.96 -24.56
N ILE A 13 4.63 8.77 -24.22
CA ILE A 13 3.58 8.46 -23.22
C ILE A 13 2.35 8.04 -24.00
N SER A 14 1.72 6.92 -23.63
CA SER A 14 0.46 6.44 -24.21
C SER A 14 -0.68 7.44 -23.96
N PRO A 15 -1.78 7.40 -24.73
CA PRO A 15 -2.96 8.23 -24.46
C PRO A 15 -3.55 8.07 -23.07
N SER A 16 -3.27 6.95 -22.39
CA SER A 16 -3.64 6.67 -20.99
C SER A 16 -2.63 7.20 -19.96
N GLY A 17 -1.59 7.93 -20.37
CA GLY A 17 -0.61 8.55 -19.47
C GLY A 17 0.51 7.62 -18.99
N HIS A 18 0.62 6.40 -19.52
CA HIS A 18 1.69 5.47 -19.18
C HIS A 18 2.86 5.56 -20.16
N PRO A 19 4.12 5.45 -19.70
CA PRO A 19 5.25 5.35 -20.60
C PRO A 19 5.11 4.09 -21.47
N TYR A 20 5.36 4.22 -22.78
CA TYR A 20 5.48 3.05 -23.63
C TYR A 20 6.63 2.18 -23.12
N ARG A 21 6.36 0.90 -22.90
CA ARG A 21 7.44 -0.07 -22.76
C ARG A 21 8.02 -0.29 -24.15
N ALA A 22 9.34 -0.30 -24.25
CA ALA A 22 10.00 -0.76 -25.47
C ALA A 22 9.50 -2.17 -25.78
N ASP A 23 9.16 -2.43 -27.04
CA ASP A 23 8.88 -3.78 -27.51
C ASP A 23 10.07 -4.65 -27.15
N GLN A 24 9.87 -5.59 -26.25
CA GLN A 24 10.93 -6.50 -25.82
C GLN A 24 10.84 -7.75 -26.68
N ASP A 25 11.55 -7.77 -27.81
CA ASP A 25 11.84 -8.98 -28.58
C ASP A 25 12.82 -9.92 -27.82
N ALA A 26 13.10 -9.63 -26.56
CA ALA A 26 13.93 -10.50 -25.73
C ALA A 26 13.19 -11.80 -25.39
N PRO A 27 13.87 -12.95 -25.41
CA PRO A 27 13.27 -14.21 -24.98
C PRO A 27 12.70 -14.07 -23.57
N LEU A 28 11.56 -14.72 -23.33
CA LEU A 28 10.92 -14.73 -22.02
C LEU A 28 11.93 -15.17 -20.94
N SER A 29 11.95 -14.46 -19.84
CA SER A 29 12.78 -14.84 -18.69
C SER A 29 12.31 -16.19 -18.12
N TYR A 30 13.18 -16.83 -17.35
CA TYR A 30 12.85 -18.07 -16.65
C TYR A 30 11.55 -17.96 -15.84
N PHE A 31 11.34 -16.85 -15.13
CA PHE A 31 10.15 -16.66 -14.33
C PHE A 31 8.88 -16.40 -15.15
N GLN A 32 8.97 -15.76 -16.29
CA GLN A 32 7.85 -15.61 -17.23
C GLN A 32 7.44 -16.97 -17.83
N ASN A 33 8.40 -17.79 -18.23
CA ASN A 33 8.13 -19.16 -18.70
C ASN A 33 7.50 -20.02 -17.59
N MET A 34 7.99 -19.90 -16.34
CA MET A 34 7.43 -20.61 -15.20
C MET A 34 5.99 -20.17 -14.88
N GLU A 35 5.69 -18.89 -15.02
CA GLU A 35 4.33 -18.35 -14.82
C GLU A 35 3.37 -18.92 -15.86
N ILE A 36 3.74 -18.92 -17.13
CA ILE A 36 2.94 -19.49 -18.22
C ILE A 36 2.71 -20.99 -17.97
N ALA A 37 3.78 -21.76 -17.74
CA ALA A 37 3.66 -23.19 -17.48
C ALA A 37 2.79 -23.53 -16.27
N MET A 38 2.84 -22.69 -15.23
CA MET A 38 2.00 -22.87 -14.05
C MET A 38 0.52 -22.63 -14.37
N ARG A 39 0.18 -21.60 -15.13
CA ARG A 39 -1.19 -21.34 -15.59
C ARG A 39 -1.74 -22.48 -16.41
N GLU A 40 -0.98 -22.95 -17.37
CA GLU A 40 -1.34 -24.09 -18.21
C GLU A 40 -1.59 -25.34 -17.37
N LEU A 41 -0.69 -25.65 -16.43
CA LEU A 41 -0.83 -26.81 -15.55
C LEU A 41 -2.05 -26.73 -14.63
N LEU A 42 -2.36 -25.55 -14.09
CA LEU A 42 -3.56 -25.34 -13.27
C LEU A 42 -4.83 -25.55 -14.09
N SER A 43 -4.84 -25.08 -15.34
CA SER A 43 -5.97 -25.26 -16.24
C SER A 43 -6.13 -26.72 -16.67
N GLU A 44 -5.06 -27.41 -17.06
CA GLU A 44 -5.09 -28.84 -17.41
C GLU A 44 -5.59 -29.73 -16.26
N LYS A 45 -5.21 -29.39 -15.03
CA LYS A 45 -5.65 -30.13 -13.83
C LYS A 45 -7.06 -29.74 -13.36
N GLY A 46 -7.71 -28.77 -14.02
CA GLY A 46 -9.03 -28.29 -13.63
C GLY A 46 -9.06 -27.63 -12.24
N ILE A 47 -7.91 -27.10 -11.77
CA ILE A 47 -7.81 -26.43 -10.47
C ILE A 47 -8.30 -24.98 -10.58
N ALA A 48 -7.91 -24.27 -11.66
CA ALA A 48 -8.35 -22.92 -11.96
C ALA A 48 -8.32 -22.69 -13.47
N THR A 49 -9.30 -21.98 -13.98
CA THR A 49 -9.35 -21.55 -15.38
C THR A 49 -8.53 -20.28 -15.58
N GLU A 50 -8.13 -20.02 -16.81
CA GLU A 50 -7.46 -18.75 -17.19
C GLU A 50 -8.30 -17.52 -16.79
N ALA A 51 -9.63 -17.60 -16.97
CA ALA A 51 -10.56 -16.54 -16.59
C ALA A 51 -10.58 -16.28 -15.07
N GLU A 52 -10.55 -17.32 -14.25
CA GLU A 52 -10.50 -17.21 -12.78
C GLU A 52 -9.17 -16.62 -12.32
N ILE A 53 -8.05 -17.02 -12.94
CA ILE A 53 -6.73 -16.47 -12.63
C ILE A 53 -6.71 -14.97 -12.97
N ASN A 54 -7.16 -14.58 -14.15
CA ASN A 54 -7.19 -13.18 -14.58
C ASN A 54 -8.13 -12.35 -13.70
N ALA A 55 -9.30 -12.85 -13.35
CA ALA A 55 -10.22 -12.17 -12.44
C ALA A 55 -9.61 -11.91 -11.06
N GLU A 56 -8.81 -12.86 -10.54
CA GLU A 56 -8.10 -12.66 -9.26
C GLU A 56 -6.98 -11.63 -9.38
N ILE A 57 -6.26 -11.60 -10.51
CA ILE A 57 -5.24 -10.57 -10.79
C ILE A 57 -5.91 -9.20 -10.85
N ASP A 58 -6.98 -9.05 -11.63
CA ASP A 58 -7.73 -7.79 -11.75
C ASP A 58 -8.26 -7.32 -10.39
N ARG A 59 -8.76 -8.25 -9.57
CA ARG A 59 -9.22 -7.97 -8.21
C ARG A 59 -8.08 -7.47 -7.31
N MET A 60 -6.88 -8.00 -7.47
CA MET A 60 -5.72 -7.53 -6.73
C MET A 60 -5.23 -6.17 -7.23
N ASP A 61 -5.24 -5.96 -8.53
CA ASP A 61 -4.76 -4.73 -9.16
C ASP A 61 -5.72 -3.54 -8.93
N SER A 62 -7.02 -3.81 -8.77
CA SER A 62 -8.02 -2.79 -8.45
C SER A 62 -7.88 -2.21 -7.05
N ARG A 63 -7.16 -2.87 -6.15
CA ARG A 63 -6.94 -2.37 -4.79
C ARG A 63 -6.03 -1.16 -4.78
N SER A 64 -6.44 -0.15 -4.03
CA SER A 64 -5.71 1.12 -3.93
C SER A 64 -5.69 1.62 -2.48
N PRO A 65 -4.88 2.63 -2.15
CA PRO A 65 -4.91 3.25 -0.83
C PRO A 65 -6.22 3.95 -0.46
N ALA A 66 -7.15 4.10 -1.40
CA ALA A 66 -8.41 4.80 -1.18
C ALA A 66 -9.28 4.13 -0.09
N ASP A 67 -9.28 2.80 0.00
CA ASP A 67 -10.04 2.09 1.03
C ASP A 67 -9.48 2.35 2.43
N GLY A 68 -8.16 2.33 2.57
CA GLY A 68 -7.51 2.74 3.81
C GLY A 68 -7.77 4.21 4.17
N ALA A 69 -7.75 5.09 3.17
CA ALA A 69 -8.06 6.51 3.37
C ALA A 69 -9.50 6.74 3.85
N ARG A 70 -10.47 6.01 3.31
CA ARG A 70 -11.88 6.02 3.76
C ARG A 70 -12.02 5.52 5.20
N LEU A 71 -11.30 4.45 5.56
CA LEU A 71 -11.27 3.94 6.94
C LEU A 71 -10.73 5.01 7.90
N VAL A 72 -9.63 5.67 7.55
CA VAL A 72 -9.04 6.74 8.36
C VAL A 72 -9.98 7.94 8.48
N ALA A 73 -10.58 8.38 7.38
CA ALA A 73 -11.53 9.50 7.41
C ALA A 73 -12.74 9.21 8.31
N ARG A 74 -13.33 8.01 8.22
CA ARG A 74 -14.40 7.56 9.10
C ARG A 74 -13.95 7.51 10.56
N PHE A 75 -12.76 7.00 10.82
CA PHE A 75 -12.16 6.99 12.16
C PHE A 75 -12.08 8.41 12.77
N TRP A 76 -11.78 9.43 11.96
CA TRP A 76 -11.66 10.80 12.45
C TRP A 76 -13.01 11.44 12.81
N VAL A 77 -14.09 11.08 12.10
CA VAL A 77 -15.40 11.76 12.27
C VAL A 77 -16.40 10.99 13.11
N ASP A 78 -16.27 9.68 13.23
CA ASP A 78 -17.20 8.81 13.97
C ASP A 78 -16.54 8.24 15.22
N PRO A 79 -16.83 8.80 16.43
CA PRO A 79 -16.25 8.29 17.68
C PRO A 79 -16.59 6.83 17.97
N ALA A 80 -17.80 6.39 17.62
CA ALA A 80 -18.22 5.00 17.85
C ALA A 80 -17.45 4.04 16.91
N PHE A 81 -17.26 4.42 15.66
CA PHE A 81 -16.44 3.66 14.72
C PHE A 81 -14.96 3.62 15.16
N ARG A 82 -14.44 4.73 15.66
CA ARG A 82 -13.09 4.82 16.24
C ARG A 82 -12.86 3.76 17.31
N GLU A 83 -13.78 3.61 18.24
CA GLU A 83 -13.66 2.60 19.30
C GLU A 83 -13.71 1.18 18.71
N ARG A 84 -14.53 0.94 17.69
CA ARG A 84 -14.56 -0.37 17.00
C ARG A 84 -13.23 -0.67 16.27
N VAL A 85 -12.65 0.32 15.61
CA VAL A 85 -11.32 0.15 14.95
C VAL A 85 -10.23 -0.14 15.98
N ARG A 86 -10.27 0.54 17.15
CA ARG A 86 -9.32 0.29 18.25
C ARG A 86 -9.46 -1.11 18.82
N ALA A 87 -10.68 -1.60 18.93
CA ALA A 87 -10.97 -2.93 19.44
C ALA A 87 -10.61 -4.03 18.43
N ASP A 88 -11.04 -3.88 17.18
CA ASP A 88 -10.77 -4.81 16.08
C ASP A 88 -10.84 -4.10 14.72
N ALA A 89 -9.68 -3.67 14.24
CA ALA A 89 -9.57 -3.03 12.94
C ALA A 89 -9.97 -3.96 11.77
N SER A 90 -9.84 -5.28 11.94
CA SER A 90 -10.28 -6.25 10.92
C SER A 90 -11.80 -6.26 10.80
N ALA A 91 -12.51 -6.34 11.92
CA ALA A 91 -13.98 -6.31 11.93
C ALA A 91 -14.51 -4.97 11.40
N ALA A 92 -13.93 -3.85 11.85
CA ALA A 92 -14.32 -2.51 11.40
C ALA A 92 -14.09 -2.30 9.89
N SER A 93 -13.02 -2.87 9.32
CA SER A 93 -12.77 -2.82 7.88
C SER A 93 -13.84 -3.61 7.09
N ARG A 94 -14.23 -4.78 7.58
CA ARG A 94 -15.30 -5.59 6.97
C ARG A 94 -16.66 -4.90 7.07
N GLU A 95 -16.95 -4.21 8.17
CA GLU A 95 -18.15 -3.38 8.33
C GLU A 95 -18.28 -2.32 7.22
N MET A 96 -17.15 -1.77 6.75
CA MET A 96 -17.11 -0.84 5.61
C MET A 96 -17.17 -1.54 4.25
N GLY A 97 -17.29 -2.85 4.21
CA GLY A 97 -17.33 -3.65 2.97
C GLY A 97 -15.94 -3.95 2.38
N PHE A 98 -14.85 -3.73 3.13
CA PHE A 98 -13.51 -4.03 2.64
C PHE A 98 -13.16 -5.49 2.87
N ASP A 99 -12.73 -6.16 1.81
CA ASP A 99 -12.20 -7.52 1.89
C ASP A 99 -10.72 -7.48 2.34
N ILE A 100 -10.49 -7.71 3.60
CA ILE A 100 -9.13 -7.79 4.17
C ILE A 100 -8.55 -9.21 4.21
N GLY A 101 -9.28 -10.20 3.72
CA GLY A 101 -8.91 -11.61 3.76
C GLY A 101 -8.89 -12.17 5.20
N ALA A 102 -8.09 -13.21 5.41
CA ALA A 102 -7.96 -13.90 6.70
C ALA A 102 -6.96 -13.22 7.67
N LEU A 103 -6.24 -12.18 7.22
CA LEU A 103 -5.21 -11.53 8.02
C LEU A 103 -5.81 -10.67 9.14
N ARG A 104 -5.12 -10.65 10.28
CA ARG A 104 -5.44 -9.71 11.36
C ARG A 104 -4.85 -8.34 11.04
N LEU A 105 -5.73 -7.34 10.96
CA LEU A 105 -5.33 -5.93 10.83
C LEU A 105 -5.30 -5.29 12.21
N ILE A 106 -4.25 -4.54 12.50
CA ILE A 106 -4.09 -3.73 13.71
C ILE A 106 -3.90 -2.28 13.31
N ALA A 107 -4.78 -1.42 13.77
CA ALA A 107 -4.64 0.02 13.62
C ALA A 107 -3.79 0.59 14.76
N VAL A 108 -2.80 1.42 14.42
CA VAL A 108 -1.97 2.16 15.36
C VAL A 108 -2.13 3.65 15.14
N GLU A 109 -2.60 4.36 16.16
CA GLU A 109 -2.99 5.76 16.07
C GLU A 109 -1.82 6.70 16.40
N ASN A 110 -1.57 7.67 15.52
CA ASN A 110 -0.67 8.78 15.82
C ASN A 110 -1.37 9.80 16.74
N THR A 111 -0.62 10.26 17.72
CA THR A 111 -1.04 11.31 18.65
C THR A 111 -0.05 12.48 18.63
N GLU A 112 -0.27 13.49 19.43
CA GLU A 112 0.68 14.60 19.59
C GLU A 112 2.07 14.11 20.02
N ASN A 113 2.12 13.08 20.88
CA ASN A 113 3.37 12.59 21.49
C ASN A 113 3.89 11.26 20.91
N VAL A 114 3.14 10.63 20.00
CA VAL A 114 3.49 9.32 19.44
C VAL A 114 3.32 9.35 17.93
N HIS A 115 4.36 8.96 17.24
CA HIS A 115 4.34 8.72 15.80
C HIS A 115 4.67 7.25 15.51
N ASN A 116 3.79 6.59 14.80
CA ASN A 116 3.93 5.18 14.43
C ASN A 116 4.44 5.04 13.00
N VAL A 117 5.26 4.03 12.77
CA VAL A 117 5.71 3.61 11.43
C VAL A 117 5.66 2.11 11.34
N ILE A 118 5.25 1.58 10.19
CA ILE A 118 5.15 0.14 9.96
C ILE A 118 6.29 -0.38 9.09
N VAL A 119 6.65 -1.62 9.33
CA VAL A 119 7.68 -2.35 8.59
C VAL A 119 7.36 -3.84 8.59
N CYS A 120 8.02 -4.61 7.73
CA CYS A 120 8.25 -6.02 7.94
C CYS A 120 9.75 -6.30 7.78
N THR A 121 10.43 -6.64 8.88
CA THR A 121 11.88 -6.89 8.85
C THR A 121 12.24 -8.20 8.16
N LEU A 122 11.34 -9.17 8.18
CA LEU A 122 11.58 -10.51 7.62
C LEU A 122 11.42 -10.53 6.08
N CYS A 123 10.30 -10.00 5.59
CA CYS A 123 9.98 -10.02 4.16
C CYS A 123 9.40 -8.67 3.69
N SER A 124 8.15 -8.60 3.32
CA SER A 124 7.48 -7.38 2.86
C SER A 124 6.00 -7.37 3.23
N CYS A 125 5.67 -7.92 4.41
CA CYS A 125 4.30 -7.96 4.90
C CYS A 125 3.70 -6.55 5.02
N TYR A 126 2.58 -6.34 4.35
CA TYR A 126 1.98 -5.03 4.11
C TYR A 126 0.46 -5.17 4.10
N PRO A 127 -0.34 -4.21 4.57
CA PRO A 127 -1.79 -4.28 4.57
C PRO A 127 -2.38 -4.06 3.15
N ARG A 128 -2.01 -4.93 2.23
CA ARG A 128 -2.23 -4.86 0.78
C ARG A 128 -3.71 -4.79 0.40
N ASN A 129 -4.55 -5.43 1.21
CA ASN A 129 -5.98 -5.47 0.97
C ASN A 129 -6.67 -4.10 1.13
N LEU A 130 -6.06 -3.18 1.90
CA LEU A 130 -6.54 -1.81 2.08
C LEU A 130 -5.70 -0.75 1.37
N LEU A 131 -4.43 -1.04 1.10
CA LEU A 131 -3.50 -0.04 0.58
C LEU A 131 -3.00 -0.34 -0.83
N GLY A 132 -3.49 -1.42 -1.46
CA GLY A 132 -2.98 -1.87 -2.76
C GLY A 132 -1.56 -2.41 -2.69
N PHE A 133 -0.80 -2.32 -3.77
CA PHE A 133 0.58 -2.79 -3.79
C PHE A 133 1.50 -1.90 -2.94
N PRO A 134 2.45 -2.51 -2.20
CA PRO A 134 3.45 -1.74 -1.47
C PRO A 134 4.34 -0.95 -2.44
N PRO A 135 4.80 0.25 -2.06
CA PRO A 135 5.80 0.96 -2.84
C PRO A 135 7.12 0.17 -2.85
N ASP A 136 7.92 0.34 -3.89
CA ASP A 136 9.14 -0.45 -4.07
C ASP A 136 10.14 -0.26 -2.92
N TRP A 137 10.25 0.96 -2.39
CA TRP A 137 11.12 1.24 -1.26
C TRP A 137 10.74 0.45 0.01
N TYR A 138 9.43 0.14 0.22
CA TYR A 138 8.97 -0.61 1.39
C TYR A 138 9.54 -2.04 1.43
N LYS A 139 9.74 -2.64 0.26
CA LYS A 139 10.32 -3.98 0.10
C LYS A 139 11.85 -3.99 0.22
N GLN A 140 12.49 -2.84 0.05
CA GLN A 140 13.95 -2.74 0.04
C GLN A 140 14.56 -3.06 1.41
N ARG A 141 15.64 -3.80 1.37
CA ARG A 141 16.39 -4.20 2.55
C ARG A 141 16.92 -2.99 3.34
N ALA A 142 17.27 -1.92 2.64
CA ALA A 142 17.74 -0.67 3.22
C ALA A 142 16.68 -0.05 4.15
N TYR A 143 15.41 0.09 3.69
CA TYR A 143 14.32 0.57 4.54
C TYR A 143 14.10 -0.35 5.73
N ARG A 144 13.89 -1.66 5.48
CA ARG A 144 13.52 -2.64 6.48
C ARG A 144 14.52 -2.77 7.62
N SER A 145 15.83 -2.73 7.32
CA SER A 145 16.89 -2.84 8.33
C SER A 145 17.15 -1.55 9.09
N ARG A 146 16.92 -0.38 8.45
CA ARG A 146 17.26 0.92 9.04
C ARG A 146 16.13 1.51 9.87
N VAL A 147 14.87 1.31 9.45
CA VAL A 147 13.73 1.89 10.16
C VAL A 147 13.62 1.40 11.61
N VAL A 148 14.03 0.17 11.90
CA VAL A 148 14.05 -0.36 13.29
C VAL A 148 15.23 0.13 14.11
N LYS A 149 16.34 0.49 13.47
CA LYS A 149 17.56 0.93 14.16
C LYS A 149 17.62 2.44 14.34
N THR A 150 17.25 3.17 13.29
CA THR A 150 17.35 4.64 13.22
C THR A 150 16.10 5.24 12.59
N PRO A 151 14.89 5.03 13.19
CA PRO A 151 13.62 5.41 12.57
C PRO A 151 13.56 6.90 12.22
N ARG A 152 14.01 7.78 13.11
CA ARG A 152 14.00 9.22 12.85
C ARG A 152 14.85 9.64 11.66
N SER A 153 16.00 8.97 11.46
CA SER A 153 16.85 9.24 10.28
C SER A 153 16.14 8.85 9.00
N VAL A 154 15.48 7.68 9.01
CA VAL A 154 14.69 7.22 7.86
C VAL A 154 13.52 8.17 7.58
N LEU A 155 12.77 8.58 8.61
CA LEU A 155 11.65 9.51 8.44
C LEU A 155 12.10 10.85 7.84
N ARG A 156 13.27 11.40 8.25
CA ARG A 156 13.81 12.61 7.65
C ARG A 156 14.15 12.46 6.17
N GLU A 157 14.58 11.29 5.73
CA GLU A 157 14.80 11.00 4.30
C GLU A 157 13.51 11.05 3.48
N PHE A 158 12.36 10.77 4.11
CA PHE A 158 11.03 10.97 3.53
C PHE A 158 10.49 12.40 3.68
N GLY A 159 11.30 13.32 4.23
CA GLY A 159 10.89 14.71 4.48
C GLY A 159 10.09 14.90 5.76
N LEU A 160 9.99 13.89 6.62
CA LEU A 160 9.28 13.97 7.90
C LEU A 160 10.25 14.19 9.06
N ASP A 161 10.37 15.44 9.50
CA ASP A 161 11.09 15.77 10.72
C ASP A 161 10.11 15.89 11.88
N LEU A 162 10.38 15.14 12.96
CA LEU A 162 9.55 15.08 14.15
C LEU A 162 10.25 15.75 15.32
N PRO A 163 9.52 16.53 16.14
CA PRO A 163 10.05 17.09 17.39
C PRO A 163 10.72 16.04 18.28
N GLY A 164 11.71 16.43 19.04
CA GLY A 164 12.53 15.52 19.85
C GLY A 164 11.74 14.74 20.91
N ASP A 165 10.68 15.34 21.42
CA ASP A 165 9.78 14.81 22.44
C ASP A 165 8.72 13.83 21.90
N VAL A 166 8.49 13.78 20.59
CA VAL A 166 7.58 12.81 19.97
C VAL A 166 8.22 11.42 19.96
N GLN A 167 7.59 10.45 20.60
CA GLN A 167 8.04 9.06 20.58
C GLN A 167 7.77 8.42 19.20
N VAL A 168 8.81 7.89 18.55
CA VAL A 168 8.63 7.08 17.34
C VAL A 168 8.52 5.61 17.71
N ARG A 169 7.42 4.96 17.28
CA ARG A 169 7.16 3.53 17.47
C ARG A 169 7.20 2.81 16.15
N VAL A 170 8.00 1.77 16.06
CA VAL A 170 8.12 0.92 14.87
C VAL A 170 7.34 -0.37 15.09
N HIS A 171 6.42 -0.68 14.19
CA HIS A 171 5.58 -1.87 14.25
C HIS A 171 6.00 -2.85 13.16
N ASP A 172 6.47 -4.02 13.58
CA ASP A 172 6.95 -5.06 12.68
C ASP A 172 5.82 -6.04 12.36
N SER A 173 5.37 -6.05 11.11
CA SER A 173 4.32 -6.96 10.62
C SER A 173 4.84 -8.40 10.54
N THR A 174 3.96 -9.36 10.84
CA THR A 174 4.26 -10.80 10.75
C THR A 174 3.49 -11.48 9.63
N ALA A 175 3.62 -12.81 9.49
CA ALA A 175 2.87 -13.57 8.50
C ALA A 175 1.33 -13.44 8.67
N ASP A 176 0.86 -13.37 9.91
CA ASP A 176 -0.57 -13.39 10.24
C ASP A 176 -1.13 -12.00 10.56
N MET A 177 -0.27 -11.02 10.80
CA MET A 177 -0.63 -9.73 11.37
C MET A 177 -0.08 -8.59 10.52
N ARG A 178 -0.94 -7.61 10.20
CA ARG A 178 -0.60 -6.39 9.46
C ARG A 178 -0.97 -5.17 10.29
N TYR A 179 -0.13 -4.17 10.22
CA TYR A 179 -0.41 -2.87 10.83
C TYR A 179 -0.82 -1.85 9.78
N ILE A 180 -1.67 -0.92 10.17
CA ILE A 180 -1.97 0.31 9.45
C ILE A 180 -1.84 1.49 10.42
N VAL A 181 -1.19 2.54 9.99
CA VAL A 181 -1.12 3.78 10.78
C VAL A 181 -2.40 4.60 10.53
N ILE A 182 -3.02 5.04 11.61
CA ILE A 182 -4.03 6.09 11.57
C ILE A 182 -3.30 7.42 11.82
N PRO A 183 -3.05 8.23 10.80
CA PRO A 183 -2.39 9.51 10.99
C PRO A 183 -3.26 10.46 11.82
N ALA A 184 -2.62 11.39 12.53
CA ALA A 184 -3.35 12.44 13.24
C ALA A 184 -4.17 13.27 12.24
N ARG A 185 -5.40 13.63 12.64
CA ARG A 185 -6.27 14.49 11.83
C ARG A 185 -5.62 15.87 11.69
N PRO A 186 -5.46 16.40 10.46
CA PRO A 186 -4.86 17.71 10.27
C PRO A 186 -5.70 18.83 10.90
N THR A 187 -5.05 19.87 11.37
CA THR A 187 -5.72 21.09 11.84
C THR A 187 -6.46 21.79 10.70
N GLY A 188 -7.51 22.54 11.02
CA GLY A 188 -8.30 23.25 10.01
C GLY A 188 -9.25 22.37 9.18
N THR A 189 -9.51 21.14 9.60
CA THR A 189 -10.36 20.18 8.86
C THR A 189 -11.73 19.95 9.54
N ALA A 190 -12.11 20.76 10.54
CA ALA A 190 -13.32 20.54 11.32
C ALA A 190 -14.59 20.46 10.45
N ASP A 191 -14.68 21.31 9.43
CA ASP A 191 -15.84 21.45 8.56
C ASP A 191 -15.80 20.54 7.31
N LEU A 192 -14.74 19.72 7.17
CA LEU A 192 -14.60 18.82 6.02
C LEU A 192 -15.44 17.56 6.23
N ASN A 193 -16.16 17.17 5.17
CA ASN A 193 -16.87 15.89 5.12
C ASN A 193 -15.88 14.71 4.96
N GLU A 194 -16.39 13.49 5.16
CA GLU A 194 -15.58 12.26 5.13
C GLU A 194 -14.82 12.08 3.80
N THR A 195 -15.44 12.43 2.66
CA THR A 195 -14.79 12.32 1.34
C THR A 195 -13.61 13.30 1.21
N ALA A 196 -13.79 14.56 1.63
CA ALA A 196 -12.72 15.55 1.62
C ALA A 196 -11.59 15.18 2.59
N LEU A 197 -11.92 14.61 3.75
CA LEU A 197 -10.94 14.11 4.70
C LEU A 197 -10.16 12.91 4.15
N ALA A 198 -10.81 11.99 3.45
CA ALA A 198 -10.14 10.85 2.82
C ALA A 198 -9.11 11.30 1.77
N ALA A 199 -9.37 12.38 1.06
CA ALA A 199 -8.44 12.94 0.07
C ALA A 199 -7.12 13.47 0.70
N LEU A 200 -7.12 13.78 1.99
CA LEU A 200 -5.91 14.20 2.73
C LEU A 200 -5.04 13.02 3.18
N VAL A 201 -5.56 11.81 3.11
CA VAL A 201 -4.86 10.61 3.58
C VAL A 201 -4.15 9.95 2.41
N THR A 202 -2.83 9.83 2.52
CA THR A 202 -2.00 9.17 1.50
C THR A 202 -1.56 7.79 1.98
N ARG A 203 -1.11 6.95 1.04
CA ARG A 203 -0.49 5.66 1.37
C ARG A 203 0.66 5.83 2.35
N ASP A 204 1.51 6.82 2.12
CA ASP A 204 2.70 7.07 2.93
C ASP A 204 2.34 7.52 4.35
N SER A 205 1.23 8.25 4.53
CA SER A 205 0.73 8.59 5.87
C SER A 205 0.19 7.37 6.63
N MET A 206 -0.36 6.37 5.90
CA MET A 206 -0.83 5.11 6.49
C MET A 206 0.29 4.07 6.70
N ILE A 207 1.46 4.27 6.09
CA ILE A 207 2.69 3.56 6.43
C ILE A 207 3.40 4.23 7.62
N GLY A 208 3.18 5.53 7.79
CA GLY A 208 3.78 6.34 8.85
C GLY A 208 5.07 7.04 8.43
N VAL A 209 5.39 7.13 7.13
CA VAL A 209 6.56 7.89 6.64
C VAL A 209 6.22 9.32 6.25
N ALA A 210 4.94 9.68 6.29
CA ALA A 210 4.43 11.04 6.08
C ALA A 210 3.31 11.38 7.07
N ARG A 211 2.95 12.64 7.18
CA ARG A 211 1.70 13.09 7.82
C ARG A 211 0.56 13.04 6.80
N ALA A 212 -0.69 13.07 7.27
CA ALA A 212 -1.80 13.41 6.40
C ALA A 212 -1.61 14.84 5.86
N GLN A 213 -2.10 15.09 4.65
CA GLN A 213 -1.95 16.38 3.99
C GLN A 213 -2.79 17.44 4.70
N SER A 214 -2.30 18.68 4.70
CA SER A 214 -3.11 19.82 5.15
C SER A 214 -4.17 20.14 4.10
N PRO A 215 -5.34 20.66 4.51
CA PRO A 215 -6.30 21.19 3.55
C PRO A 215 -5.67 22.35 2.76
N ALA A 216 -6.07 22.50 1.50
CA ALA A 216 -5.64 23.58 0.63
C ALA A 216 -6.18 24.95 1.12
#